data_70b35ea22bf57371ce3c7fd4cd547639
#
_entry.id   70b35ea22bf57371ce3c7fd4cd547639
#
_cell.length_a   1.000
_cell.length_b   1.000
_cell.length_c   1.000
_cell.angle_alpha   90.00
_cell.angle_beta   90.00
_cell.angle_gamma   90.00
#
_symmetry.space_group_name_H-M   'P 1'
#
loop_
_entity.id
_entity.type
_entity.pdbx_description
1 polymer ?
#
loop_
_entity_poly.entity_id
_entity_poly.type
_entity_poly.pdbx_seq_one_letter_code
_entity_poly.pdbx_strand_id
1 'polypeptide(L)' 'MVRLEDIEVALRAKLPVSHLMLDGDGRHFELLIVSEAFAGLARVRRHQAVYGALGDAMRDELVHALTMQTFTPEEWANRG' A
#
# COMPACT_ATOMS: atom_id res chain seq x y z
N MET A 1 10.30 0.91 -15.36
CA MET A 1 9.99 -0.24 -14.49
C MET A 1 9.91 0.23 -13.03
N VAL A 2 8.85 -0.14 -12.33
CA VAL A 2 8.68 0.24 -10.92
C VAL A 2 9.51 -0.70 -10.05
N ARG A 3 10.25 -0.14 -9.11
CA ARG A 3 11.08 -0.91 -8.17
C ARG A 3 10.43 -0.90 -6.80
N LEU A 4 10.75 -1.92 -6.00
CA LEU A 4 10.20 -2.01 -4.64
C LEU A 4 10.50 -0.76 -3.83
N GLU A 5 11.70 -0.22 -3.90
CA GLU A 5 12.06 0.98 -3.15
C GLU A 5 11.29 2.20 -3.61
N ASP A 6 10.92 2.29 -4.91
CA ASP A 6 10.12 3.41 -5.41
C ASP A 6 8.73 3.37 -4.78
N ILE A 7 8.16 2.18 -4.65
CA ILE A 7 6.84 2.01 -4.02
C ILE A 7 6.91 2.43 -2.56
N GLU A 8 7.90 1.94 -1.85
CA GLU A 8 8.03 2.24 -0.43
C GLU A 8 8.22 3.74 -0.18
N VAL A 9 9.11 4.37 -0.92
CA VAL A 9 9.37 5.80 -0.77
C VAL A 9 8.10 6.61 -1.03
N ALA A 10 7.38 6.29 -2.10
CA ALA A 10 6.15 7.01 -2.44
C ALA A 10 5.09 6.88 -1.35
N LEU A 11 4.89 5.66 -0.83
CA LEU A 11 3.89 5.42 0.21
C LEU A 11 4.24 6.14 1.51
N ARG A 12 5.50 6.07 1.93
CA ARG A 12 5.91 6.72 3.17
C ARG A 12 5.89 8.25 3.05
N ALA A 13 6.06 8.78 1.86
CA ALA A 13 6.02 10.23 1.65
C ALA A 13 4.61 10.80 1.78
N LYS A 14 3.57 10.00 1.51
CA LYS A 14 2.20 10.48 1.43
C LYS A 14 1.28 9.98 2.54
N LEU A 15 1.63 8.86 3.18
CA LEU A 15 0.79 8.24 4.20
C LEU A 15 1.56 8.07 5.50
N PRO A 16 0.88 8.20 6.66
CA PRO A 16 1.50 7.91 7.95
C PRO A 16 1.60 6.40 8.13
N VAL A 17 2.70 5.80 7.68
CA VAL A 17 2.88 4.35 7.70
C VAL A 17 3.50 3.91 9.02
N SER A 18 2.81 3.01 9.74
CA SER A 18 3.37 2.44 10.96
C SER A 18 4.04 1.09 10.72
N HIS A 19 3.66 0.38 9.66
CA HIS A 19 4.30 -0.88 9.29
C HIS A 19 4.09 -1.10 7.80
N LEU A 20 5.12 -1.61 7.13
CA LEU A 20 5.04 -1.87 5.70
C LEU A 20 5.90 -3.08 5.37
N MET A 21 5.31 -4.03 4.67
CA MET A 21 6.03 -5.17 4.10
C MET A 21 5.74 -5.19 2.61
N LEU A 22 6.79 -5.34 1.82
CA LEU A 22 6.66 -5.27 0.37
C LEU A 22 7.57 -6.32 -0.25
N ASP A 23 7.00 -7.14 -1.12
CA ASP A 23 7.73 -8.19 -1.81
C ASP A 23 7.29 -8.23 -3.26
N GLY A 24 8.11 -8.82 -4.12
CA GLY A 24 7.75 -8.94 -5.52
C GLY A 24 8.84 -9.60 -6.33
N ASP A 25 8.42 -10.15 -7.48
CA ASP A 25 9.30 -10.85 -8.40
C ASP A 25 9.57 -10.05 -9.69
N GLY A 26 9.17 -8.77 -9.70
CA GLY A 26 9.30 -7.91 -10.88
C GLY A 26 8.07 -7.89 -11.76
N ARG A 27 7.18 -8.87 -11.62
CA ARG A 27 5.91 -8.95 -12.36
C ARG A 27 4.73 -8.77 -11.44
N HIS A 28 4.79 -9.37 -10.26
CA HIS A 28 3.75 -9.25 -9.24
C HIS A 28 4.37 -8.72 -7.97
N PHE A 29 3.62 -7.88 -7.28
CA PHE A 29 4.05 -7.25 -6.04
C PHE A 29 3.00 -7.53 -4.97
N GLU A 30 3.46 -7.78 -3.75
CA GLU A 30 2.59 -7.97 -2.60
C GLU A 30 2.93 -6.92 -1.57
N LEU A 31 1.92 -6.17 -1.14
CA LEU A 31 2.06 -5.10 -0.18
C LEU A 31 1.20 -5.38 1.04
N LEU A 32 1.80 -5.26 2.22
CA LEU A 32 1.06 -5.17 3.47
C LEU A 32 1.38 -3.81 4.06
N ILE A 33 0.36 -3.01 4.33
CA ILE A 33 0.57 -1.66 4.83
C ILE A 33 -0.38 -1.37 5.98
N VAL A 34 0.17 -0.81 7.04
CA VAL A 34 -0.56 -0.41 8.24
C VAL A 34 -0.49 1.10 8.36
N SER A 35 -1.64 1.76 8.38
CA SER A 35 -1.69 3.20 8.44
C SER A 35 -2.96 3.68 9.15
N GLU A 36 -2.82 4.67 10.01
CA GLU A 36 -3.97 5.30 10.65
C GLU A 36 -4.84 6.06 9.65
N ALA A 37 -4.31 6.39 8.47
CA ALA A 37 -5.08 7.02 7.42
C ALA A 37 -6.22 6.14 6.91
N PHE A 38 -6.17 4.84 7.18
CA PHE A 38 -7.21 3.90 6.77
C PHE A 38 -8.38 3.82 7.74
N ALA A 39 -8.31 4.49 8.89
CA ALA A 39 -9.36 4.43 9.89
C ALA A 39 -10.68 4.97 9.32
N GLY A 40 -11.75 4.19 9.49
CA GLY A 40 -13.06 4.55 8.99
C GLY A 40 -13.27 4.32 7.50
N LEU A 41 -12.25 3.83 6.78
CA LEU A 41 -12.36 3.60 5.34
C LEU A 41 -12.66 2.14 5.04
N ALA A 42 -13.60 1.90 4.12
CA ALA A 42 -13.83 0.59 3.56
C ALA A 42 -12.64 0.20 2.67
N ARG A 43 -12.55 -1.11 2.37
CA ARG A 43 -11.39 -1.64 1.62
C ARG A 43 -11.13 -0.89 0.32
N VAL A 44 -12.17 -0.62 -0.47
CA VAL A 44 -11.99 0.04 -1.76
C VAL A 44 -11.39 1.44 -1.60
N ARG A 45 -11.78 2.15 -0.53
CA ARG A 45 -11.24 3.48 -0.26
C ARG A 45 -9.79 3.41 0.19
N ARG A 46 -9.42 2.38 0.93
CA ARG A 46 -8.03 2.16 1.34
C ARG A 46 -7.15 1.90 0.13
N HIS A 47 -7.63 1.08 -0.82
CA HIS A 47 -6.91 0.81 -2.05
C HIS A 47 -6.74 2.08 -2.88
N GLN A 48 -7.78 2.89 -2.95
CA GLN A 48 -7.71 4.18 -3.65
C GLN A 48 -6.67 5.10 -3.00
N ALA A 49 -6.60 5.11 -1.68
CA ALA A 49 -5.61 5.92 -0.95
C ALA A 49 -4.19 5.46 -1.28
N VAL A 50 -3.97 4.15 -1.35
CA VAL A 50 -2.65 3.61 -1.70
C VAL A 50 -2.27 4.02 -3.12
N TYR A 51 -3.18 3.83 -4.09
CA TYR A 51 -2.89 4.21 -5.47
C TYR A 51 -2.70 5.72 -5.62
N GLY A 52 -3.46 6.51 -4.87
CA GLY A 52 -3.28 7.96 -4.87
C GLY A 52 -1.90 8.36 -4.37
N ALA A 53 -1.40 7.66 -3.35
CA ALA A 53 -0.06 7.92 -2.81
C ALA A 53 1.04 7.53 -3.81
N LEU A 54 0.80 6.47 -4.59
CA LEU A 54 1.77 6.02 -5.58
C LEU A 54 1.90 6.97 -6.76
N GLY A 55 0.80 7.65 -7.12
CA GLY A 55 0.79 8.53 -8.29
C GLY A 55 0.39 7.79 -9.57
N ASP A 56 -0.01 8.56 -10.57
CA ASP A 56 -0.63 7.99 -11.77
C ASP A 56 0.30 7.05 -12.54
N ALA A 57 1.56 7.41 -12.69
CA ALA A 57 2.50 6.60 -13.45
C ALA A 57 2.74 5.24 -12.82
N MET A 58 2.95 5.20 -11.51
CA MET A 58 3.12 3.92 -10.81
C MET A 58 1.82 3.14 -10.76
N ARG A 59 0.70 3.84 -10.54
CA ARG A 59 -0.60 3.19 -10.53
C ARG A 59 -0.87 2.45 -11.83
N ASP A 60 -0.59 3.08 -12.96
CA ASP A 60 -0.85 2.45 -14.26
C ASP A 60 -0.03 1.19 -14.47
N GLU A 61 1.20 1.14 -13.96
CA GLU A 61 2.01 -0.08 -14.02
C GLU A 61 1.53 -1.15 -13.02
N LEU A 62 1.06 -0.74 -11.85
CA LEU A 62 0.80 -1.66 -10.75
C LEU A 62 -0.64 -2.14 -10.66
N VAL A 63 -1.57 -1.51 -11.38
CA VAL A 63 -3.00 -1.79 -11.22
C VAL A 63 -3.35 -3.25 -11.43
N HIS A 64 -2.63 -3.95 -12.31
CA HIS A 64 -2.85 -5.38 -12.55
C HIS A 64 -1.78 -6.27 -11.94
N ALA A 65 -0.86 -5.69 -11.17
CA ALA A 65 0.30 -6.43 -10.66
C ALA A 65 0.44 -6.36 -9.14
N LEU A 66 -0.34 -5.50 -8.46
CA LEU A 66 -0.20 -5.28 -7.03
C LEU A 66 -1.34 -5.93 -6.26
N THR A 67 -0.99 -6.82 -5.34
CA THR A 67 -1.92 -7.36 -4.34
C THR A 67 -1.61 -6.64 -3.04
N MET A 68 -2.63 -6.17 -2.34
CA MET A 68 -2.38 -5.44 -1.10
C MET A 68 -3.30 -5.87 0.02
N GLN A 69 -2.77 -5.80 1.24
CA GLN A 69 -3.50 -5.94 2.48
C GLN A 69 -3.33 -4.64 3.25
N THR A 70 -4.44 -4.04 3.64
CA THR A 70 -4.44 -2.74 4.30
C THR A 70 -5.04 -2.87 5.69
N PHE A 71 -4.37 -2.31 6.68
CA PHE A 71 -4.79 -2.38 8.08
C PHE A 71 -4.68 -1.01 8.74
N THR A 72 -5.60 -0.74 9.67
CA THR A 72 -5.34 0.31 10.65
C THR A 72 -4.41 -0.26 11.73
N PRO A 73 -3.74 0.60 12.52
CA PRO A 73 -2.92 0.10 13.62
C PRO A 73 -3.71 -0.77 14.60
N GLU A 74 -4.99 -0.43 14.84
CA GLU A 74 -5.84 -1.22 15.71
C GLU A 74 -6.11 -2.60 15.14
N GLU A 75 -6.46 -2.66 13.87
CA GLU A 75 -6.68 -3.95 13.19
C GLU A 75 -5.42 -4.81 13.19
N TRP A 76 -4.28 -4.16 12.96
CA TRP A 76 -3.00 -4.86 12.95
C TRP A 76 -2.67 -5.42 14.34
N ALA A 77 -2.92 -4.65 15.39
CA ALA A 77 -2.69 -5.09 16.76
C ALA A 77 -3.61 -6.26 17.15
N ASN A 78 -4.82 -6.30 16.59
CA ASN A 78 -5.83 -7.31 16.92
C ASN A 78 -5.86 -8.49 15.96
N ARG A 79 -4.97 -8.54 15.00
CA ARG A 79 -4.92 -9.68 14.08
C ARG A 79 -4.56 -10.95 14.86
N GLY A 80 -5.27 -11.95 14.63
CA GLY A 80 -5.20 -13.23 15.29
C GLY A 80 -3.94 -13.83 15.74
#